data_653d39a1ca3aa4ba6a7b19a711e29dab
#
_entry.id   653d39a1ca3aa4ba6a7b19a711e29dab
#
_cell.length_a   1.000
_cell.length_b   1.000
_cell.length_c   1.000
_cell.angle_alpha   90.00
_cell.angle_beta   90.00
_cell.angle_gamma   90.00
#
_symmetry.space_group_name_H-M   'P 1'
#
loop_
_entity.id
_entity.type
_entity.pdbx_description
1 polymer ?
#
loop_
_entity_poly.entity_id
_entity_poly.type
_entity_poly.pdbx_seq_one_letter_code
_entity_poly.pdbx_strand_id
1 'polypeptide(L)'
;MCDLIVSVPDARLSALNVPRERAADEVRMLAAVKLYELGRLSTGAAAEFAGIPKPVFLQRLGDYGVAVFDMTEEDFERETRLA
;
A
#
# COMPACT_ATOMS: atom_id res chain seq x y z
N MET A 1 -7.40 7.47 -14.32
CA MET A 1 -6.99 6.26 -13.59
C MET A 1 -6.59 5.19 -14.59
N CYS A 2 -5.48 4.51 -14.34
CA CYS A 2 -5.02 3.44 -15.22
C CYS A 2 -5.26 2.08 -14.59
N ASP A 3 -5.64 1.13 -15.40
CA ASP A 3 -5.75 -0.26 -14.95
C ASP A 3 -4.51 -1.02 -15.37
N LEU A 4 -3.87 -1.66 -14.40
CA LEU A 4 -2.71 -2.51 -14.66
C LEU A 4 -3.15 -3.96 -14.64
N ILE A 5 -2.68 -4.71 -15.63
CA ILE A 5 -2.91 -6.15 -15.68
C ILE A 5 -1.60 -6.85 -15.35
N VAL A 6 -1.60 -7.61 -14.26
CA VAL A 6 -0.41 -8.32 -13.82
C VAL A 6 -0.72 -9.81 -13.81
N SER A 7 0.10 -10.59 -14.50
CA SER A 7 -0.06 -12.04 -14.56
C SER A 7 0.71 -12.70 -13.43
N VAL A 8 0.02 -13.52 -12.65
CA VAL A 8 0.61 -14.25 -11.53
C VAL A 8 0.33 -15.73 -11.71
N PRO A 9 1.33 -16.61 -11.55
CA PRO A 9 1.08 -18.06 -11.65
C PRO A 9 0.04 -18.50 -10.62
N ASP A 10 -0.93 -19.29 -11.06
CA ASP A 10 -1.99 -19.79 -10.18
C ASP A 10 -1.43 -20.51 -8.96
N ALA A 11 -0.36 -21.27 -9.16
CA ALA A 11 0.26 -22.02 -8.06
C ALA A 11 0.82 -21.12 -6.96
N ARG A 12 1.04 -19.85 -7.25
CA ARG A 12 1.62 -18.90 -6.29
C ARG A 12 0.58 -18.00 -5.65
N LEU A 13 -0.65 -17.99 -6.15
CA LEU A 13 -1.71 -17.17 -5.56
C LEU A 13 -2.00 -17.56 -4.11
N SER A 14 -1.82 -18.82 -3.75
CA SER A 14 -2.03 -19.28 -2.39
C SER A 14 -1.11 -18.59 -1.38
N ALA A 15 0.04 -18.08 -1.83
CA ALA A 15 0.97 -17.36 -0.98
C ALA A 15 0.37 -16.06 -0.44
N LEU A 16 -0.63 -15.50 -1.11
CA LEU A 16 -1.30 -14.29 -0.66
C LEU A 16 -2.24 -14.54 0.52
N ASN A 17 -2.62 -15.81 0.72
CA ASN A 17 -3.44 -16.23 1.85
C ASN A 17 -4.80 -15.51 1.91
N VAL A 18 -5.35 -15.16 0.76
CA VAL A 18 -6.67 -14.52 0.63
C VAL A 18 -7.45 -15.18 -0.50
N PRO A 19 -8.78 -15.04 -0.49
CA PRO A 19 -9.60 -15.54 -1.60
C PRO A 19 -9.17 -14.92 -2.93
N ARG A 20 -9.35 -15.67 -4.01
CA ARG A 20 -8.96 -15.23 -5.34
C ARG A 20 -9.57 -13.88 -5.72
N GLU A 21 -10.81 -13.63 -5.29
CA GLU A 21 -11.52 -12.40 -5.58
C GLU A 21 -10.87 -11.18 -4.93
N ARG A 22 -10.08 -11.41 -3.88
CA ARG A 22 -9.41 -10.34 -3.16
C ARG A 22 -7.92 -10.27 -3.44
N ALA A 23 -7.43 -11.13 -4.32
CA ALA A 23 -5.99 -11.21 -4.60
C ALA A 23 -5.44 -9.89 -5.16
N ALA A 24 -6.17 -9.25 -6.06
CA ALA A 24 -5.74 -7.98 -6.64
C ALA A 24 -5.62 -6.88 -5.60
N ASP A 25 -6.58 -6.81 -4.67
CA ASP A 25 -6.54 -5.82 -3.59
C ASP A 25 -5.35 -6.07 -2.66
N GLU A 26 -5.08 -7.33 -2.37
CA GLU A 26 -3.94 -7.70 -1.53
C GLU A 26 -2.63 -7.34 -2.18
N VAL A 27 -2.47 -7.58 -3.47
CA VAL A 27 -1.27 -7.22 -4.22
C VAL A 27 -1.07 -5.70 -4.20
N ARG A 28 -2.14 -4.93 -4.40
CA ARG A 28 -2.07 -3.47 -4.33
C ARG A 28 -1.64 -3.00 -2.94
N MET A 29 -2.20 -3.60 -1.91
CA MET A 29 -1.86 -3.25 -0.53
C MET A 29 -0.40 -3.52 -0.24
N LEU A 30 0.09 -4.71 -0.60
CA LEU A 30 1.49 -5.08 -0.40
C LEU A 30 2.43 -4.17 -1.18
N ALA A 31 2.07 -3.83 -2.41
CA ALA A 31 2.85 -2.90 -3.21
C ALA A 31 2.91 -1.52 -2.57
N ALA A 32 1.76 -1.03 -2.08
CA ALA A 32 1.70 0.28 -1.41
C ALA A 32 2.58 0.29 -0.15
N VAL A 33 2.51 -0.77 0.65
CA VAL A 33 3.32 -0.91 1.85
C VAL A 33 4.80 -0.86 1.51
N LYS A 34 5.21 -1.62 0.51
CA LYS A 34 6.62 -1.66 0.11
C LYS A 34 7.10 -0.34 -0.46
N LEU A 35 6.30 0.29 -1.28
CA LEU A 35 6.65 1.60 -1.84
C LEU A 35 6.76 2.66 -0.74
N TYR A 36 5.93 2.55 0.29
CA TYR A 36 6.04 3.41 1.45
C TYR A 36 7.35 3.16 2.20
N GLU A 37 7.68 1.89 2.45
CA GLU A 37 8.92 1.52 3.13
C GLU A 37 10.15 2.04 2.38
N LEU A 38 10.12 1.98 1.05
CA LEU A 38 11.22 2.43 0.21
C LEU A 38 11.31 3.95 0.09
N GLY A 39 10.36 4.66 0.68
CA GLY A 39 10.32 6.12 0.61
C GLY A 39 9.85 6.66 -0.73
N ARG A 40 9.25 5.82 -1.56
CA ARG A 40 8.74 6.23 -2.87
C ARG A 40 7.37 6.87 -2.81
N LEU A 41 6.58 6.52 -1.79
CA LEU A 41 5.26 7.10 -1.58
C LEU A 41 5.16 7.56 -0.13
N SER A 42 4.53 8.74 0.06
CA SER A 42 4.15 9.19 1.39
C SER A 42 3.00 8.32 1.91
N THR A 43 2.64 8.48 3.18
CA THR A 43 1.52 7.73 3.76
C THR A 43 0.22 7.99 3.01
N GLY A 44 -0.05 9.25 2.67
CA GLY A 44 -1.26 9.60 1.93
C GLY A 44 -1.28 9.03 0.53
N ALA A 45 -0.15 9.14 -0.17
CA ALA A 45 -0.04 8.60 -1.52
C ALA A 45 -0.13 7.08 -1.54
N ALA A 46 0.47 6.42 -0.55
CA ALA A 46 0.40 4.96 -0.43
C ALA A 46 -1.03 4.49 -0.15
N ALA A 47 -1.76 5.19 0.71
CA ALA A 47 -3.15 4.88 0.98
C ALA A 47 -4.00 5.02 -0.28
N GLU A 48 -3.76 6.07 -1.05
CA GLU A 48 -4.45 6.27 -2.32
C GLU A 48 -4.12 5.15 -3.30
N PHE A 49 -2.85 4.75 -3.38
CA PHE A 49 -2.43 3.63 -4.21
C PHE A 49 -3.15 2.35 -3.83
N ALA A 50 -3.27 2.10 -2.53
CA ALA A 50 -3.97 0.92 -2.03
C ALA A 50 -5.50 1.02 -2.16
N GLY A 51 -6.02 2.22 -2.40
CA GLY A 51 -7.45 2.45 -2.55
C GLY A 51 -8.20 2.44 -1.23
N ILE A 52 -7.54 2.83 -0.13
CA ILE A 52 -8.14 2.88 1.21
C ILE A 52 -7.87 4.22 1.87
N PRO A 53 -8.69 4.61 2.87
CA PRO A 53 -8.44 5.85 3.61
C PRO A 53 -7.11 5.80 4.35
N LYS A 54 -6.47 6.94 4.50
CA LYS A 54 -5.18 7.05 5.17
C LYS A 54 -5.17 6.46 6.59
N PRO A 55 -6.16 6.73 7.45
CA PRO A 55 -6.17 6.13 8.78
C PRO A 55 -6.19 4.60 8.75
N VAL A 56 -6.91 4.03 7.79
CA VAL A 56 -6.97 2.59 7.62
C VAL A 56 -5.62 2.05 7.15
N PHE A 57 -4.98 2.75 6.23
CA PHE A 57 -3.65 2.36 5.76
C PHE A 57 -2.63 2.33 6.89
N LEU A 58 -2.61 3.37 7.72
CA LEU A 58 -1.70 3.45 8.87
C LEU A 58 -1.93 2.30 9.84
N GLN A 59 -3.20 1.98 10.10
CA GLN A 59 -3.57 0.88 10.96
C GLN A 59 -3.08 -0.46 10.40
N ARG A 60 -3.20 -0.63 9.11
CA ARG A 60 -2.82 -1.88 8.44
C ARG A 60 -1.31 -2.05 8.31
N LEU A 61 -0.54 -0.97 8.36
CA LEU A 61 0.92 -1.07 8.34
C LEU A 61 1.43 -1.96 9.47
N GLY A 62 0.80 -1.87 10.64
CA GLY A 62 1.16 -2.71 11.77
C GLY A 62 0.97 -4.20 11.48
N ASP A 63 -0.06 -4.54 10.71
CA ASP A 63 -0.33 -5.93 10.35
C ASP A 63 0.76 -6.52 9.45
N TYR A 64 1.47 -5.66 8.73
CA TYR A 64 2.55 -6.08 7.84
C TYR A 64 3.93 -5.91 8.48
N GLY A 65 3.96 -5.64 9.77
CA GLY A 65 5.21 -5.51 10.49
C GLY A 65 6.00 -4.24 10.15
N VAL A 66 5.36 -3.23 9.64
CA VAL A 66 5.99 -1.97 9.28
C VAL A 66 5.82 -0.97 10.41
N ALA A 67 6.92 -0.34 10.82
CA ALA A 67 6.86 0.68 11.86
C ALA A 67 6.05 1.87 11.35
N VAL A 68 5.10 2.30 12.16
CA VAL A 68 4.32 3.50 11.87
C VAL A 68 4.95 4.65 12.65
N PHE A 69 5.43 5.63 11.91
CA PHE A 69 5.95 6.85 12.51
C PHE A 69 4.84 7.89 12.52
N ASP A 70 4.81 8.71 13.56
CA ASP A 70 3.92 9.84 13.59
C ASP A 70 4.18 10.72 12.38
N MET A 71 3.13 11.30 11.82
CA MET A 71 3.30 12.21 10.70
C MET A 71 4.09 13.42 11.15
N THR A 72 5.23 13.61 10.52
CA THR A 72 6.08 14.77 10.75
C THR A 72 5.73 15.87 9.75
N GLU A 73 6.20 17.08 10.00
CA GLU A 73 6.07 18.15 9.02
C GLU A 73 6.69 17.77 7.69
N GLU A 74 7.78 17.02 7.74
CA GLU A 74 8.47 16.54 6.55
C GLU A 74 7.60 15.65 5.71
N ASP A 75 6.90 14.70 6.33
CA ASP A 75 5.98 13.82 5.63
C ASP A 75 4.82 14.61 5.02
N PHE A 76 4.32 15.59 5.76
CA PHE A 76 3.26 16.45 5.29
C PHE A 76 3.70 17.27 4.08
N GLU A 77 4.89 17.83 4.12
CA GLU A 77 5.44 18.58 2.99
C GLU A 77 5.61 17.70 1.77
N ARG A 78 6.07 16.47 1.96
CA ARG A 78 6.24 15.52 0.88
C ARG A 78 4.92 15.21 0.20
N GLU A 79 3.86 14.99 0.97
CA GLU A 79 2.53 14.77 0.43
C GLU A 79 2.05 15.94 -0.39
N THR A 80 2.29 17.15 0.10
CA THR A 80 1.90 18.38 -0.59
C THR A 80 2.61 18.51 -1.93
N ARG A 81 3.89 18.14 -1.99
CA ARG A 81 4.66 18.21 -3.22
C ARG A 81 4.22 17.20 -4.26
N LEU A 82 3.77 16.03 -3.80
CA LEU A 82 3.37 14.94 -4.68
C LEU A 82 1.91 15.02 -5.11
N ALA A 83 1.14 15.84 -4.44
CA ALA A 83 -0.29 15.98 -4.72
C ALA A 83 -0.60 16.71 -6.05
#